data_585477821c4b15bca5ef8139172253e6
#
_entry.id   585477821c4b15bca5ef8139172253e6
#
_cell.length_a   1.000
_cell.length_b   1.000
_cell.length_c   1.000
_cell.angle_alpha   90.00
_cell.angle_beta   90.00
_cell.angle_gamma   90.00
#
_symmetry.space_group_name_H-M   'P 1'
#
loop_
_entity.id
_entity.type
_entity.pdbx_description
1 polymer ?
#
loop_
_entity_poly.entity_id
_entity_poly.type
_entity_poly.pdbx_seq_one_letter_code
_entity_poly.pdbx_strand_id
1 'polypeptide(L)'
;MKKIYLLAFCLAGVLLTSCSSVRVFSYEQLMPSVVNYPESVRKVGIVNNLPAGQSPANDKLTIGEVQADGKIAAEAFAEAVANASYFDETLISDSVVNTGSGMGKMQTLSTMQVKDLTAAMGVDMLFSLDDFEVVTSRKVIMDWELGPVEVLSADVKPLVHVYLPGKDGPLYAVSKSDSLYFYLTRTLSDRSVVEGVSKNAVLPLADYLLPHWRNAERCYFDGGSVEMRDAGVWAREGEWAEARNLWQNLYDKAGKNSRKKMRAAFNIALSYEMEGAPDKGLEWLKKAENLNITDVKDLEILKWYTKELTQRTEELNKLGVQMLRFNKNF
;
A
#
# COMPACT_ATOMS: atom_id res chain seq x y z
N MET A 1 -55.01 -7.89 -19.28
CA MET A 1 -54.52 -8.82 -18.25
C MET A 1 -53.03 -9.13 -18.33
N LYS A 2 -52.43 -9.40 -19.49
CA LYS A 2 -50.97 -9.69 -19.63
C LYS A 2 -50.03 -8.56 -19.16
N LYS A 3 -50.40 -7.26 -19.29
CA LYS A 3 -49.59 -6.12 -18.87
C LYS A 3 -49.55 -5.95 -17.35
N ILE A 4 -50.54 -6.38 -16.61
CA ILE A 4 -50.61 -6.29 -15.14
C ILE A 4 -49.67 -7.35 -14.53
N TYR A 5 -49.55 -8.55 -15.10
CA TYR A 5 -48.65 -9.58 -14.64
C TYR A 5 -47.18 -9.23 -14.90
N LEU A 6 -46.87 -8.49 -16.00
CA LEU A 6 -45.52 -8.01 -16.29
C LEU A 6 -45.07 -6.96 -15.26
N LEU A 7 -45.98 -6.04 -14.88
CA LEU A 7 -45.69 -5.03 -13.87
C LEU A 7 -45.54 -5.63 -12.46
N ALA A 8 -46.34 -6.63 -12.10
CA ALA A 8 -46.22 -7.36 -10.85
C ALA A 8 -44.94 -8.21 -10.79
N PHE A 9 -44.49 -8.77 -11.93
CA PHE A 9 -43.25 -9.51 -12.00
C PHE A 9 -42.02 -8.61 -11.89
N CYS A 10 -42.06 -7.40 -12.50
CA CYS A 10 -40.99 -6.39 -12.32
C CYS A 10 -40.94 -5.82 -10.89
N LEU A 11 -42.11 -5.61 -10.25
CA LEU A 11 -42.18 -5.17 -8.85
C LEU A 11 -41.68 -6.24 -7.88
N ALA A 12 -41.96 -7.54 -8.14
CA ALA A 12 -41.43 -8.65 -7.35
C ALA A 12 -39.91 -8.84 -7.54
N GLY A 13 -39.37 -8.52 -8.71
CA GLY A 13 -37.91 -8.56 -8.98
C GLY A 13 -37.14 -7.48 -8.22
N VAL A 14 -37.75 -6.32 -7.96
CA VAL A 14 -37.09 -5.22 -7.20
C VAL A 14 -37.09 -5.51 -5.69
N LEU A 15 -37.96 -6.37 -5.18
CA LEU A 15 -38.00 -6.78 -3.77
C LEU A 15 -36.98 -7.88 -3.42
N LEU A 16 -36.26 -8.42 -4.40
CA LEU A 16 -35.19 -9.39 -4.22
C LEU A 16 -33.80 -8.75 -4.17
N THR A 17 -33.69 -7.44 -3.93
CA THR A 17 -32.43 -6.87 -3.46
C THR A 17 -32.16 -7.50 -2.10
N SER A 18 -31.47 -8.62 -2.13
CA SER A 18 -30.93 -9.31 -0.95
C SER A 18 -30.30 -8.27 -0.05
N CYS A 19 -30.91 -8.00 1.11
CA CYS A 19 -30.24 -7.25 2.17
C CYS A 19 -28.94 -7.99 2.45
N SER A 20 -27.83 -7.47 1.92
CA SER A 20 -26.50 -7.99 2.27
C SER A 20 -26.44 -7.98 3.80
N SER A 21 -26.24 -9.14 4.41
CA SER A 21 -26.07 -9.22 5.86
C SER A 21 -24.67 -8.77 6.28
N VAL A 22 -23.86 -8.35 5.33
CA VAL A 22 -22.47 -7.91 5.49
C VAL A 22 -22.30 -6.52 4.90
N ARG A 23 -21.73 -5.64 5.67
CA ARG A 23 -21.38 -4.28 5.26
C ARG A 23 -19.87 -4.16 5.17
N VAL A 24 -19.38 -3.68 4.04
CA VAL A 24 -17.98 -3.36 3.80
C VAL A 24 -17.75 -1.86 4.03
N PHE A 25 -16.61 -1.51 4.58
CA PHE A 25 -16.13 -0.13 4.73
C PHE A 25 -14.62 -0.07 4.53
N SER A 26 -14.13 1.10 4.14
CA SER A 26 -12.71 1.39 3.97
C SER A 26 -12.24 2.32 5.07
N TYR A 27 -10.99 2.15 5.50
CA TYR A 27 -10.32 3.04 6.44
C TYR A 27 -8.82 3.10 6.11
N GLU A 28 -8.15 4.14 6.57
CA GLU A 28 -6.70 4.26 6.42
C GLU A 28 -5.97 3.57 7.55
N GLN A 29 -4.96 2.79 7.21
CA GLN A 29 -4.07 2.16 8.19
C GLN A 29 -2.61 2.47 7.88
N LEU A 30 -1.83 2.74 8.92
CA LEU A 30 -0.40 2.89 8.81
C LEU A 30 0.24 1.51 8.64
N MET A 31 1.04 1.35 7.58
CA MET A 31 1.78 0.15 7.26
C MET A 31 3.24 0.28 7.70
N PRO A 32 3.89 -0.79 8.19
CA PRO A 32 5.32 -0.75 8.46
C PRO A 32 6.12 -0.77 7.16
N SER A 33 7.29 -0.15 7.19
CA SER A 33 8.29 -0.34 6.14
C SER A 33 8.89 -1.75 6.21
N VAL A 34 9.50 -2.22 5.11
CA VAL A 34 10.26 -3.48 5.12
C VAL A 34 11.60 -3.34 5.84
N VAL A 35 12.07 -2.10 5.99
CA VAL A 35 13.39 -1.75 6.54
C VAL A 35 13.25 -1.15 7.94
N ASN A 36 14.14 -1.54 8.85
CA ASN A 36 14.26 -0.91 10.15
C ASN A 36 15.54 -0.04 10.17
N TYR A 37 15.37 1.23 10.45
CA TYR A 37 16.48 2.18 10.55
C TYR A 37 16.90 2.38 12.01
N PRO A 38 18.22 2.55 12.27
CA PRO A 38 18.68 2.97 13.60
C PRO A 38 18.00 4.29 14.03
N GLU A 39 17.65 4.41 15.30
CA GLU A 39 17.03 5.64 15.85
C GLU A 39 17.94 6.87 15.70
N SER A 40 19.24 6.67 15.59
CA SER A 40 20.23 7.74 15.38
C SER A 40 20.17 8.36 13.98
N VAL A 41 19.57 7.68 13.00
CA VAL A 41 19.42 8.22 11.65
C VAL A 41 18.27 9.23 11.65
N ARG A 42 18.58 10.52 11.60
CA ARG A 42 17.61 11.60 11.61
C ARG A 42 17.51 12.31 10.27
N LYS A 43 18.65 12.46 9.59
CA LYS A 43 18.75 13.15 8.29
C LYS A 43 19.15 12.19 7.20
N VAL A 44 18.49 12.27 6.06
CA VAL A 44 18.78 11.40 4.93
C VAL A 44 19.07 12.17 3.65
N GLY A 45 20.02 11.67 2.89
CA GLY A 45 20.39 12.18 1.58
C GLY A 45 19.89 11.29 0.46
N ILE A 46 19.39 11.89 -0.60
CA ILE A 46 19.04 11.20 -1.85
C ILE A 46 20.10 11.54 -2.89
N VAL A 47 20.66 10.51 -3.54
CA VAL A 47 21.65 10.69 -4.59
C VAL A 47 21.23 9.97 -5.87
N ASN A 48 21.42 10.66 -7.00
CA ASN A 48 21.28 10.09 -8.32
C ASN A 48 22.63 9.45 -8.73
N ASN A 49 22.67 8.12 -8.75
CA ASN A 49 23.84 7.35 -9.18
C ASN A 49 23.58 6.63 -10.52
N LEU A 50 22.50 6.99 -11.21
CA LEU A 50 22.25 6.46 -12.54
C LEU A 50 23.31 7.00 -13.52
N PRO A 51 23.68 6.20 -14.53
CA PRO A 51 24.54 6.69 -15.60
C PRO A 51 23.95 7.97 -16.22
N ALA A 52 24.82 8.92 -16.53
CA ALA A 52 24.38 10.16 -17.21
C ALA A 52 23.70 9.80 -18.53
N GLY A 53 22.38 9.89 -18.54
CA GLY A 53 21.55 9.60 -19.70
C GLY A 53 21.45 10.79 -20.65
N GLN A 54 21.36 10.50 -21.92
CA GLN A 54 20.91 11.52 -22.88
C GLN A 54 19.39 11.60 -22.80
N SER A 55 18.86 12.77 -22.45
CA SER A 55 17.41 13.00 -22.59
C SER A 55 16.98 12.65 -24.01
N PRO A 56 15.90 11.87 -24.19
CA PRO A 56 15.45 11.50 -25.54
C PRO A 56 15.16 12.77 -26.33
N ALA A 57 15.95 12.97 -27.40
CA ALA A 57 15.81 14.13 -28.30
C ALA A 57 14.65 13.95 -29.28
N ASN A 58 13.95 12.83 -29.25
CA ASN A 58 12.99 12.44 -30.28
C ASN A 58 11.54 12.60 -29.82
N ASP A 59 10.73 13.21 -30.67
CA ASP A 59 9.28 13.26 -30.57
C ASP A 59 8.63 11.93 -31.04
N LYS A 60 9.42 10.90 -31.34
CA LYS A 60 8.96 9.57 -31.76
C LYS A 60 8.93 8.62 -30.58
N LEU A 61 7.99 7.66 -30.62
CA LEU A 61 7.89 6.60 -29.62
C LEU A 61 8.90 5.49 -29.91
N THR A 62 9.74 5.20 -28.93
CA THR A 62 10.67 4.06 -28.94
C THR A 62 9.98 2.85 -28.34
N ILE A 63 10.09 1.70 -29.00
CA ILE A 63 9.67 0.39 -28.49
C ILE A 63 10.95 -0.37 -28.13
N GLY A 64 11.01 -0.89 -26.89
CA GLY A 64 12.17 -1.57 -26.35
C GLY A 64 12.76 -0.85 -25.14
N GLU A 65 14.07 -0.95 -24.96
CA GLU A 65 14.76 -0.32 -23.85
C GLU A 65 14.79 1.22 -24.00
N VAL A 66 14.40 1.90 -22.93
CA VAL A 66 14.42 3.38 -22.83
C VAL A 66 15.13 3.74 -21.53
N GLN A 67 15.86 4.84 -21.55
CA GLN A 67 16.57 5.32 -20.37
C GLN A 67 15.68 6.26 -19.54
N ALA A 68 15.56 6.01 -18.23
CA ALA A 68 14.88 6.90 -17.29
C ALA A 68 15.68 8.19 -17.08
N ASP A 69 15.00 9.29 -16.74
CA ASP A 69 15.64 10.52 -16.29
C ASP A 69 15.94 10.42 -14.79
N GLY A 70 17.23 10.25 -14.48
CA GLY A 70 17.68 10.07 -13.10
C GLY A 70 17.46 11.29 -12.22
N LYS A 71 17.47 12.51 -12.78
CA LYS A 71 17.19 13.72 -12.03
C LYS A 71 15.72 13.77 -11.60
N ILE A 72 14.80 13.59 -12.55
CA ILE A 72 13.35 13.55 -12.28
C ILE A 72 13.02 12.43 -11.28
N ALA A 73 13.63 11.26 -11.45
CA ALA A 73 13.41 10.13 -10.55
C ALA A 73 13.91 10.41 -9.12
N ALA A 74 15.11 10.96 -8.96
CA ALA A 74 15.66 11.30 -7.66
C ALA A 74 14.86 12.42 -6.96
N GLU A 75 14.43 13.44 -7.71
CA GLU A 75 13.57 14.51 -7.17
C GLU A 75 12.20 13.95 -6.70
N ALA A 76 11.55 13.14 -7.52
CA ALA A 76 10.27 12.53 -7.15
C ALA A 76 10.40 11.58 -5.94
N PHE A 77 11.49 10.82 -5.87
CA PHE A 77 11.76 9.96 -4.73
C PHE A 77 12.05 10.77 -3.45
N ALA A 78 12.84 11.86 -3.55
CA ALA A 78 13.13 12.75 -2.43
C ALA A 78 11.84 13.42 -1.90
N GLU A 79 10.96 13.88 -2.79
CA GLU A 79 9.66 14.41 -2.41
C GLU A 79 8.81 13.38 -1.67
N ALA A 80 8.75 12.13 -2.16
CA ALA A 80 8.01 11.06 -1.51
C ALA A 80 8.57 10.73 -0.12
N VAL A 81 9.90 10.68 0.03
CA VAL A 81 10.57 10.45 1.32
C VAL A 81 10.30 11.60 2.30
N ALA A 82 10.36 12.85 1.84
CA ALA A 82 10.08 14.03 2.65
C ALA A 82 8.62 14.08 3.11
N ASN A 83 7.68 13.78 2.21
CA ASN A 83 6.24 13.76 2.51
C ASN A 83 5.86 12.69 3.54
N ALA A 84 6.59 11.58 3.61
CA ALA A 84 6.38 10.57 4.64
C ALA A 84 6.70 11.06 6.05
N SER A 85 7.43 12.17 6.21
CA SER A 85 7.79 12.81 7.50
C SER A 85 8.39 11.82 8.51
N TYR A 86 9.10 10.80 8.04
CA TYR A 86 9.72 9.78 8.88
C TYR A 86 11.11 10.19 9.37
N PHE A 87 11.81 11.03 8.63
CA PHE A 87 13.08 11.63 8.98
C PHE A 87 12.90 13.12 9.27
N ASP A 88 13.79 13.68 10.08
CA ASP A 88 13.73 15.10 10.44
C ASP A 88 14.06 15.99 9.24
N GLU A 89 14.93 15.51 8.34
CA GLU A 89 15.36 16.24 7.16
C GLU A 89 15.67 15.27 6.00
N THR A 90 15.22 15.64 4.81
CA THR A 90 15.51 14.95 3.55
C THR A 90 16.18 15.92 2.59
N LEU A 91 17.41 15.60 2.21
CA LEU A 91 18.23 16.41 1.28
C LEU A 91 18.44 15.65 -0.02
N ILE A 92 18.55 16.36 -1.13
CA ILE A 92 18.89 15.81 -2.44
C ILE A 92 20.25 16.35 -2.89
N SER A 93 21.08 15.49 -3.49
CA SER A 93 22.31 15.92 -4.12
C SER A 93 22.03 16.45 -5.55
N ASP A 94 22.46 17.66 -5.83
CA ASP A 94 22.34 18.26 -7.18
C ASP A 94 23.29 17.62 -8.20
N SER A 95 24.28 16.85 -7.74
CA SER A 95 25.29 16.26 -8.59
C SER A 95 24.99 14.78 -8.87
N VAL A 96 25.12 14.39 -10.16
CA VAL A 96 25.15 12.99 -10.54
C VAL A 96 26.45 12.39 -10.04
N VAL A 97 26.35 11.30 -9.24
CA VAL A 97 27.53 10.66 -8.63
C VAL A 97 28.29 9.82 -9.65
N ASN A 98 27.57 9.13 -10.51
CA ASN A 98 28.15 8.31 -11.57
C ASN A 98 28.48 9.14 -12.81
N THR A 99 29.69 9.68 -12.87
CA THR A 99 30.20 10.44 -14.03
C THR A 99 30.91 9.54 -15.06
N GLY A 100 30.91 8.22 -14.85
CA GLY A 100 31.60 7.27 -15.71
C GLY A 100 30.95 7.11 -17.07
N SER A 101 31.72 7.23 -18.15
CA SER A 101 31.34 6.96 -19.53
C SER A 101 31.16 5.48 -19.87
N GLY A 102 31.04 4.60 -18.87
CA GLY A 102 30.88 3.16 -19.04
C GLY A 102 29.43 2.81 -19.34
N MET A 103 29.15 2.40 -20.57
CA MET A 103 27.85 1.87 -20.97
C MET A 103 27.28 0.92 -19.93
N GLY A 104 26.17 1.35 -19.30
CA GLY A 104 25.12 0.46 -18.80
C GLY A 104 25.43 -0.47 -17.63
N LYS A 105 26.51 -0.32 -16.87
CA LYS A 105 26.73 -1.13 -15.68
C LYS A 105 26.36 -0.35 -14.42
N MET A 106 25.39 -0.91 -13.69
CA MET A 106 25.10 -0.51 -12.32
C MET A 106 26.40 -0.47 -11.49
N GLN A 107 26.68 0.65 -10.86
CA GLN A 107 27.81 0.81 -9.95
C GLN A 107 27.26 1.16 -8.56
N THR A 108 27.57 0.32 -7.59
CA THR A 108 27.31 0.63 -6.18
C THR A 108 28.31 1.64 -5.66
N LEU A 109 27.89 2.48 -4.73
CA LEU A 109 28.79 3.43 -4.06
C LEU A 109 29.82 2.69 -3.22
N SER A 110 31.08 3.12 -3.31
CA SER A 110 32.14 2.64 -2.41
C SER A 110 31.97 3.26 -1.01
N THR A 111 32.55 2.62 0.00
CA THR A 111 32.53 3.10 1.40
C THR A 111 33.07 4.53 1.52
N MET A 112 34.09 4.90 0.72
CA MET A 112 34.64 6.25 0.70
C MET A 112 33.64 7.26 0.12
N GLN A 113 33.02 6.94 -1.02
CA GLN A 113 32.00 7.81 -1.62
C GLN A 113 30.82 8.03 -0.68
N VAL A 114 30.34 6.97 0.00
CA VAL A 114 29.28 7.08 1.00
C VAL A 114 29.68 8.04 2.12
N LYS A 115 30.90 7.90 2.65
CA LYS A 115 31.44 8.78 3.70
C LYS A 115 31.55 10.23 3.26
N ASP A 116 32.08 10.47 2.06
CA ASP A 116 32.28 11.80 1.52
C ASP A 116 30.95 12.49 1.23
N LEU A 117 29.98 11.76 0.63
CA LEU A 117 28.63 12.28 0.34
C LEU A 117 27.85 12.60 1.62
N THR A 118 27.86 11.67 2.60
CA THR A 118 27.17 11.92 3.88
C THR A 118 27.76 13.13 4.62
N ALA A 119 29.08 13.28 4.61
CA ALA A 119 29.75 14.42 5.22
C ALA A 119 29.44 15.74 4.47
N ALA A 120 29.50 15.73 3.14
CA ALA A 120 29.23 16.91 2.32
C ALA A 120 27.78 17.39 2.44
N MET A 121 26.84 16.46 2.52
CA MET A 121 25.39 16.76 2.66
C MET A 121 24.98 16.99 4.12
N GLY A 122 25.80 16.63 5.11
CA GLY A 122 25.44 16.73 6.52
C GLY A 122 24.32 15.79 6.94
N VAL A 123 24.30 14.58 6.36
CA VAL A 123 23.24 13.56 6.58
C VAL A 123 23.79 12.31 7.25
N ASP A 124 22.92 11.52 7.87
CA ASP A 124 23.30 10.31 8.59
C ASP A 124 23.28 9.05 7.71
N MET A 125 22.55 9.09 6.59
CA MET A 125 22.29 7.95 5.71
C MET A 125 22.02 8.41 4.28
N LEU A 126 22.31 7.55 3.28
CA LEU A 126 21.99 7.82 1.88
C LEU A 126 20.98 6.80 1.34
N PHE A 127 20.06 7.29 0.53
CA PHE A 127 19.35 6.52 -0.48
C PHE A 127 19.98 6.83 -1.84
N SER A 128 20.47 5.80 -2.52
CA SER A 128 21.10 5.94 -3.82
C SER A 128 20.25 5.25 -4.89
N LEU A 129 19.81 6.00 -5.88
CA LEU A 129 19.15 5.45 -7.06
C LEU A 129 20.24 4.95 -8.02
N ASP A 130 20.48 3.63 -8.02
CA ASP A 130 21.63 3.03 -8.67
C ASP A 130 21.31 2.37 -10.00
N ASP A 131 20.05 1.98 -10.22
CA ASP A 131 19.60 1.39 -11.48
C ASP A 131 18.12 1.73 -11.75
N PHE A 132 17.74 1.75 -13.02
CA PHE A 132 16.39 2.00 -13.43
C PHE A 132 16.12 1.43 -14.83
N GLU A 133 15.76 0.15 -14.88
CA GLU A 133 15.37 -0.49 -16.13
C GLU A 133 13.99 -0.01 -16.58
N VAL A 134 13.86 0.35 -17.86
CA VAL A 134 12.60 0.69 -18.50
C VAL A 134 12.51 0.00 -19.87
N VAL A 135 11.49 -0.82 -20.05
CA VAL A 135 11.23 -1.50 -21.33
C VAL A 135 9.82 -1.18 -21.80
N THR A 136 9.71 -0.56 -22.96
CA THR A 136 8.43 -0.20 -23.56
C THR A 136 7.95 -1.26 -24.56
N SER A 137 6.66 -1.53 -24.55
CA SER A 137 6.01 -2.44 -25.50
C SER A 137 4.56 -2.03 -25.75
N ARG A 138 3.99 -2.45 -26.89
CA ARG A 138 2.55 -2.26 -27.12
C ARG A 138 1.78 -3.41 -26.49
N LYS A 139 0.72 -3.09 -25.76
CA LYS A 139 -0.19 -4.06 -25.16
C LYS A 139 -1.64 -3.65 -25.40
N VAL A 140 -2.53 -4.63 -25.41
CA VAL A 140 -3.98 -4.37 -25.39
C VAL A 140 -4.44 -4.61 -23.96
N ILE A 141 -5.06 -3.60 -23.36
CA ILE A 141 -5.68 -3.69 -22.04
C ILE A 141 -7.20 -3.61 -22.18
N MET A 142 -7.93 -4.12 -21.20
CA MET A 142 -9.37 -3.97 -21.11
C MET A 142 -9.68 -2.70 -20.29
N ASP A 143 -10.08 -1.65 -20.97
CA ASP A 143 -10.56 -0.44 -20.33
C ASP A 143 -12.04 -0.59 -20.01
N TRP A 144 -12.49 -0.13 -18.87
CA TRP A 144 -13.85 -0.32 -18.37
C TRP A 144 -14.90 0.47 -19.16
N GLU A 145 -14.51 1.59 -19.77
CA GLU A 145 -15.41 2.41 -20.63
C GLU A 145 -15.26 2.11 -22.11
N LEU A 146 -14.02 1.94 -22.59
CA LEU A 146 -13.69 1.86 -24.00
C LEU A 146 -13.57 0.41 -24.52
N GLY A 147 -13.56 -0.59 -23.62
CA GLY A 147 -13.31 -1.99 -23.98
C GLY A 147 -11.82 -2.25 -24.25
N PRO A 148 -11.46 -3.11 -25.23
CA PRO A 148 -10.07 -3.40 -25.56
C PRO A 148 -9.39 -2.19 -26.21
N VAL A 149 -8.36 -1.63 -25.56
CA VAL A 149 -7.60 -0.47 -26.02
C VAL A 149 -6.12 -0.80 -26.14
N GLU A 150 -5.51 -0.38 -27.27
CA GLU A 150 -4.06 -0.46 -27.42
C GLU A 150 -3.38 0.67 -26.66
N VAL A 151 -2.38 0.32 -25.82
CA VAL A 151 -1.60 1.24 -25.01
C VAL A 151 -0.12 0.97 -25.20
N LEU A 152 0.72 1.96 -24.89
CA LEU A 152 2.13 1.75 -24.62
C LEU A 152 2.27 1.33 -23.16
N SER A 153 2.79 0.11 -22.91
CA SER A 153 3.21 -0.35 -21.58
C SER A 153 4.68 -0.02 -21.40
N ALA A 154 5.02 0.62 -20.32
CA ALA A 154 6.39 0.76 -19.85
C ALA A 154 6.56 -0.12 -18.61
N ASP A 155 7.27 -1.23 -18.80
CA ASP A 155 7.63 -2.13 -17.69
C ASP A 155 8.90 -1.55 -17.04
N VAL A 156 8.83 -1.24 -15.75
CA VAL A 156 9.82 -0.45 -15.00
C VAL A 156 10.36 -1.24 -13.82
N LYS A 157 11.65 -1.03 -13.50
CA LYS A 157 12.30 -1.68 -12.36
C LYS A 157 13.39 -0.78 -11.79
N PRO A 158 13.02 0.25 -11.01
CA PRO A 158 13.98 1.06 -10.29
C PRO A 158 14.63 0.27 -9.14
N LEU A 159 15.89 0.59 -8.83
CA LEU A 159 16.67 0.02 -7.74
C LEU A 159 17.25 1.13 -6.86
N VAL A 160 16.91 1.09 -5.58
CA VAL A 160 17.47 1.99 -4.56
C VAL A 160 18.30 1.18 -3.57
N HIS A 161 19.54 1.60 -3.36
CA HIS A 161 20.37 1.12 -2.26
C HIS A 161 20.33 2.08 -1.08
N VAL A 162 20.39 1.51 0.13
CA VAL A 162 20.44 2.24 1.39
C VAL A 162 21.84 2.09 1.97
N TYR A 163 22.53 3.20 2.23
CA TYR A 163 23.89 3.20 2.75
C TYR A 163 24.00 3.90 4.09
N LEU A 164 24.75 3.31 5.01
CA LEU A 164 25.18 3.95 6.26
C LEU A 164 26.68 4.22 6.20
N PRO A 165 27.16 5.42 6.62
CA PRO A 165 28.58 5.71 6.68
C PRO A 165 29.29 4.72 7.62
N GLY A 166 30.46 4.23 7.19
CA GLY A 166 31.26 3.29 7.98
C GLY A 166 30.81 1.82 7.87
N LYS A 167 29.84 1.49 7.01
CA LYS A 167 29.49 0.13 6.63
C LYS A 167 30.02 -0.18 5.23
N ASP A 168 30.49 -1.39 5.02
CA ASP A 168 30.92 -1.88 3.72
C ASP A 168 29.70 -2.31 2.90
N GLY A 169 29.50 -1.66 1.76
CA GLY A 169 28.38 -1.92 0.86
C GLY A 169 27.02 -1.41 1.36
N PRO A 170 25.96 -1.66 0.60
CA PRO A 170 24.62 -1.24 0.95
C PRO A 170 24.05 -2.06 2.11
N LEU A 171 23.35 -1.39 3.01
CA LEU A 171 22.59 -2.03 4.09
C LEU A 171 21.37 -2.78 3.55
N TYR A 172 20.70 -2.18 2.57
CA TYR A 172 19.56 -2.76 1.86
C TYR A 172 19.61 -2.41 0.38
N ALA A 173 19.05 -3.32 -0.43
CA ALA A 173 18.76 -3.11 -1.84
C ALA A 173 17.26 -3.33 -2.05
N VAL A 174 16.56 -2.31 -2.50
CA VAL A 174 15.11 -2.35 -2.70
C VAL A 174 14.80 -2.04 -4.16
N SER A 175 14.12 -2.96 -4.81
CA SER A 175 13.63 -2.82 -6.18
C SER A 175 12.18 -3.31 -6.25
N LYS A 176 11.38 -2.66 -7.07
CA LYS A 176 10.01 -3.09 -7.35
C LYS A 176 9.73 -2.95 -8.83
N SER A 177 9.35 -4.06 -9.46
CA SER A 177 8.86 -4.02 -10.84
C SER A 177 7.40 -3.59 -10.88
N ASP A 178 7.07 -2.74 -11.84
CA ASP A 178 5.71 -2.27 -12.12
C ASP A 178 5.51 -2.06 -13.62
N SER A 179 4.27 -1.83 -14.05
CA SER A 179 3.94 -1.50 -15.43
C SER A 179 3.10 -0.23 -15.46
N LEU A 180 3.59 0.79 -16.13
CA LEU A 180 2.87 2.04 -16.37
C LEU A 180 2.27 2.02 -17.77
N TYR A 181 1.02 2.45 -17.90
CA TYR A 181 0.30 2.42 -19.16
C TYR A 181 0.03 3.84 -19.68
N PHE A 182 0.32 4.07 -20.96
CA PHE A 182 0.10 5.34 -21.64
C PHE A 182 -0.82 5.11 -22.84
N TYR A 183 -1.93 5.85 -22.90
CA TYR A 183 -2.79 5.82 -24.07
C TYR A 183 -2.07 6.35 -25.30
N LEU A 184 -2.16 5.62 -26.42
CA LEU A 184 -1.53 6.01 -27.68
C LEU A 184 -2.27 7.20 -28.29
N THR A 185 -1.80 8.40 -27.98
CA THR A 185 -2.29 9.66 -28.53
C THR A 185 -1.31 10.23 -29.55
N ARG A 186 -1.75 11.20 -30.38
CA ARG A 186 -0.87 11.86 -31.33
C ARG A 186 0.23 12.72 -30.67
N THR A 187 0.04 13.07 -29.40
CA THR A 187 0.98 13.89 -28.61
C THR A 187 1.88 13.07 -27.71
N LEU A 188 1.69 11.73 -27.64
CA LEU A 188 2.55 10.88 -26.85
C LEU A 188 3.95 10.80 -27.49
N SER A 189 4.98 11.11 -26.72
CA SER A 189 6.37 11.12 -27.16
C SER A 189 7.27 10.42 -26.14
N ASP A 190 8.49 10.04 -26.54
CA ASP A 190 9.47 9.46 -25.64
C ASP A 190 9.72 10.36 -24.44
N ARG A 191 9.79 11.68 -24.65
CA ARG A 191 9.96 12.63 -23.54
C ARG A 191 8.87 12.51 -22.51
N SER A 192 7.60 12.49 -22.92
CA SER A 192 6.46 12.38 -21.98
C SER A 192 6.40 11.02 -21.30
N VAL A 193 6.80 9.94 -21.97
CA VAL A 193 6.89 8.60 -21.39
C VAL A 193 8.03 8.54 -20.36
N VAL A 194 9.23 9.01 -20.70
CA VAL A 194 10.38 9.05 -19.79
C VAL A 194 10.09 9.91 -18.58
N GLU A 195 9.52 11.09 -18.73
CA GLU A 195 9.11 11.94 -17.62
C GLU A 195 8.10 11.20 -16.71
N GLY A 196 7.06 10.61 -17.30
CA GLY A 196 6.02 9.88 -16.58
C GLY A 196 6.55 8.66 -15.82
N VAL A 197 7.42 7.85 -16.45
CA VAL A 197 8.01 6.68 -15.78
C VAL A 197 8.98 7.09 -14.69
N SER A 198 9.85 8.08 -14.96
CA SER A 198 10.86 8.54 -14.00
C SER A 198 10.21 9.10 -12.73
N LYS A 199 9.11 9.82 -12.88
CA LYS A 199 8.38 10.39 -11.76
C LYS A 199 7.60 9.34 -10.95
N ASN A 200 6.90 8.42 -11.62
CA ASN A 200 5.91 7.57 -10.95
C ASN A 200 6.46 6.21 -10.49
N ALA A 201 7.45 5.65 -11.18
CA ALA A 201 7.95 4.31 -10.86
C ALA A 201 8.74 4.24 -9.55
N VAL A 202 9.29 5.36 -9.06
CA VAL A 202 10.04 5.41 -7.80
C VAL A 202 9.15 5.58 -6.57
N LEU A 203 7.91 6.06 -6.72
CA LEU A 203 7.00 6.32 -5.59
C LEU A 203 6.71 5.07 -4.76
N PRO A 204 6.42 3.88 -5.36
CA PRO A 204 6.22 2.67 -4.59
C PRO A 204 7.43 2.20 -3.79
N LEU A 205 8.66 2.67 -4.13
CA LEU A 205 9.84 2.37 -3.32
C LEU A 205 9.85 3.11 -2.00
N ALA A 206 9.32 4.33 -1.94
CA ALA A 206 9.16 5.07 -0.69
C ALA A 206 8.24 4.30 0.28
N ASP A 207 7.15 3.71 -0.21
CA ASP A 207 6.23 2.88 0.58
C ASP A 207 6.91 1.61 1.14
N TYR A 208 7.85 1.02 0.39
CA TYR A 208 8.64 -0.10 0.89
C TYR A 208 9.65 0.30 1.95
N LEU A 209 10.26 1.46 1.75
CA LEU A 209 11.33 1.95 2.60
C LEU A 209 10.83 2.65 3.87
N LEU A 210 9.62 3.19 3.86
CA LEU A 210 9.10 4.01 4.96
C LEU A 210 7.72 3.51 5.43
N PRO A 211 7.37 3.73 6.70
CA PRO A 211 5.97 3.59 7.12
C PRO A 211 5.09 4.52 6.30
N HIS A 212 3.98 3.99 5.79
CA HIS A 212 3.09 4.72 4.89
C HIS A 212 1.62 4.40 5.16
N TRP A 213 0.73 5.33 4.82
CA TRP A 213 -0.71 5.12 4.92
C TRP A 213 -1.24 4.35 3.71
N ARG A 214 -2.11 3.38 3.97
CA ARG A 214 -2.78 2.58 2.95
C ARG A 214 -4.25 2.41 3.29
N ASN A 215 -5.11 2.51 2.27
CA ASN A 215 -6.51 2.12 2.40
C ASN A 215 -6.62 0.61 2.61
N ALA A 216 -7.39 0.23 3.61
CA ALA A 216 -7.75 -1.15 3.91
C ALA A 216 -9.27 -1.30 3.96
N GLU A 217 -9.74 -2.46 3.59
CA GLU A 217 -11.16 -2.80 3.67
C GLU A 217 -11.41 -3.79 4.80
N ARG A 218 -12.52 -3.56 5.50
CA ARG A 218 -13.06 -4.48 6.50
C ARG A 218 -14.55 -4.62 6.31
N CYS A 219 -15.09 -5.63 6.92
CA CYS A 219 -16.54 -5.82 6.91
C CYS A 219 -17.06 -6.23 8.29
N TYR A 220 -18.34 -6.02 8.49
CA TYR A 220 -19.05 -6.51 9.66
C TYR A 220 -20.46 -6.98 9.28
N PHE A 221 -21.02 -7.86 10.12
CA PHE A 221 -22.38 -8.33 9.96
C PHE A 221 -23.34 -7.29 10.57
N ASP A 222 -24.29 -6.79 9.78
CA ASP A 222 -25.34 -5.85 10.25
C ASP A 222 -26.77 -6.35 10.00
N GLY A 223 -26.91 -7.58 9.52
CA GLY A 223 -28.19 -8.22 9.24
C GLY A 223 -28.58 -9.33 10.21
N GLY A 224 -29.86 -9.75 10.17
CA GLY A 224 -30.36 -10.90 10.89
C GLY A 224 -31.12 -10.60 12.18
N SER A 225 -30.93 -9.45 12.84
CA SER A 225 -31.75 -9.00 13.99
C SER A 225 -31.72 -7.47 14.14
N VAL A 226 -32.64 -6.94 14.94
CA VAL A 226 -32.70 -5.49 15.22
C VAL A 226 -31.42 -5.06 15.93
N GLU A 227 -31.02 -5.79 16.96
CA GLU A 227 -29.82 -5.49 17.75
C GLU A 227 -28.54 -5.49 16.92
N MET A 228 -28.44 -6.36 15.89
CA MET A 228 -27.30 -6.38 14.97
C MET A 228 -27.26 -5.09 14.11
N ARG A 229 -28.44 -4.63 13.64
CA ARG A 229 -28.55 -3.38 12.87
C ARG A 229 -28.27 -2.15 13.73
N ASP A 230 -28.77 -2.12 14.97
CA ASP A 230 -28.55 -1.02 15.91
C ASP A 230 -27.05 -0.87 16.24
N ALA A 231 -26.37 -1.99 16.51
CA ALA A 231 -24.91 -2.00 16.68
C ALA A 231 -24.18 -1.54 15.42
N GLY A 232 -24.67 -1.91 14.23
CA GLY A 232 -24.15 -1.44 12.94
C GLY A 232 -24.33 0.07 12.72
N VAL A 233 -25.29 0.75 13.38
CA VAL A 233 -25.39 2.21 13.37
C VAL A 233 -24.18 2.82 14.11
N TRP A 234 -23.94 2.38 15.34
CA TRP A 234 -22.79 2.85 16.13
C TRP A 234 -21.44 2.61 15.42
N ALA A 235 -21.28 1.44 14.79
CA ALA A 235 -20.09 1.14 14.01
C ALA A 235 -19.87 2.10 12.83
N ARG A 236 -20.94 2.56 12.16
CA ARG A 236 -20.86 3.56 11.08
C ARG A 236 -20.45 4.95 11.57
N GLU A 237 -20.84 5.28 12.80
CA GLU A 237 -20.50 6.55 13.46
C GLU A 237 -19.09 6.52 14.09
N GLY A 238 -18.40 5.35 14.02
CA GLY A 238 -17.07 5.18 14.62
C GLY A 238 -17.09 4.86 16.12
N GLU A 239 -18.29 4.74 16.71
CA GLU A 239 -18.49 4.45 18.13
C GLU A 239 -18.36 2.94 18.40
N TRP A 240 -17.13 2.45 18.22
CA TRP A 240 -16.83 1.01 18.26
C TRP A 240 -17.09 0.38 19.63
N ALA A 241 -16.89 1.12 20.72
CA ALA A 241 -17.18 0.65 22.08
C ALA A 241 -18.66 0.38 22.29
N GLU A 242 -19.53 1.29 21.82
CA GLU A 242 -20.98 1.15 21.93
C GLU A 242 -21.50 0.02 21.04
N ALA A 243 -20.99 -0.09 19.82
CA ALA A 243 -21.29 -1.19 18.93
C ALA A 243 -20.90 -2.55 19.59
N ARG A 244 -19.72 -2.61 20.19
CA ARG A 244 -19.21 -3.80 20.89
C ARG A 244 -20.12 -4.21 22.04
N ASN A 245 -20.60 -3.28 22.85
CA ASN A 245 -21.50 -3.57 23.95
C ASN A 245 -22.78 -4.26 23.47
N LEU A 246 -23.35 -3.79 22.36
CA LEU A 246 -24.54 -4.41 21.75
C LEU A 246 -24.24 -5.80 21.20
N TRP A 247 -23.12 -5.97 20.49
CA TRP A 247 -22.70 -7.28 19.97
C TRP A 247 -22.36 -8.28 21.09
N GLN A 248 -21.80 -7.80 22.22
CA GLN A 248 -21.54 -8.65 23.39
C GLN A 248 -22.86 -9.16 23.99
N ASN A 249 -23.83 -8.27 24.23
CA ASN A 249 -25.15 -8.66 24.69
C ASN A 249 -25.83 -9.67 23.76
N LEU A 250 -25.65 -9.50 22.46
CA LEU A 250 -26.18 -10.39 21.44
C LEU A 250 -25.50 -11.77 21.47
N TYR A 251 -24.17 -11.80 21.64
CA TYR A 251 -23.41 -13.03 21.80
C TYR A 251 -23.88 -13.83 23.02
N ASP A 252 -24.05 -13.16 24.16
CA ASP A 252 -24.45 -13.78 25.42
C ASP A 252 -25.88 -14.33 25.34
N LYS A 253 -26.80 -13.61 24.74
CA LYS A 253 -28.20 -13.97 24.56
C LYS A 253 -28.48 -14.98 23.44
N ALA A 254 -27.51 -15.27 22.59
CA ALA A 254 -27.74 -16.11 21.40
C ALA A 254 -27.96 -17.60 21.71
N GLY A 255 -27.73 -18.06 22.95
CA GLY A 255 -28.00 -19.44 23.39
C GLY A 255 -27.26 -20.47 22.52
N LYS A 256 -28.02 -21.35 21.87
CA LYS A 256 -27.48 -22.42 20.98
C LYS A 256 -27.33 -21.97 19.51
N ASN A 257 -27.65 -20.74 19.19
CA ASN A 257 -27.52 -20.23 17.79
C ASN A 257 -26.06 -19.91 17.48
N SER A 258 -25.32 -20.91 17.01
CA SER A 258 -23.91 -20.80 16.67
C SER A 258 -23.64 -19.71 15.62
N ARG A 259 -24.50 -19.57 14.59
CA ARG A 259 -24.34 -18.56 13.55
C ARG A 259 -24.43 -17.14 14.11
N LYS A 260 -25.44 -16.89 14.97
CA LYS A 260 -25.64 -15.58 15.62
C LYS A 260 -24.46 -15.26 16.55
N LYS A 261 -23.97 -16.24 17.31
CA LYS A 261 -22.77 -16.09 18.16
C LYS A 261 -21.53 -15.76 17.34
N MET A 262 -21.28 -16.48 16.25
CA MET A 262 -20.11 -16.29 15.41
C MET A 262 -20.10 -14.88 14.84
N ARG A 263 -21.22 -14.41 14.26
CA ARG A 263 -21.31 -13.06 13.66
C ARG A 263 -21.12 -11.96 14.72
N ALA A 264 -21.65 -12.15 15.92
CA ALA A 264 -21.42 -11.22 17.03
C ALA A 264 -19.94 -11.24 17.46
N ALA A 265 -19.32 -12.40 17.63
CA ALA A 265 -17.91 -12.52 17.98
C ALA A 265 -16.97 -11.93 16.92
N PHE A 266 -17.29 -12.13 15.64
CA PHE A 266 -16.59 -11.50 14.53
C PHE A 266 -16.62 -9.97 14.63
N ASN A 267 -17.81 -9.39 14.83
CA ASN A 267 -17.96 -7.94 14.93
C ASN A 267 -17.28 -7.37 16.19
N ILE A 268 -17.30 -8.12 17.31
CA ILE A 268 -16.55 -7.74 18.52
C ILE A 268 -15.05 -7.71 18.21
N ALA A 269 -14.55 -8.71 17.49
CA ALA A 269 -13.13 -8.73 17.09
C ALA A 269 -12.75 -7.50 16.27
N LEU A 270 -13.60 -7.11 15.31
CA LEU A 270 -13.41 -5.90 14.51
C LEU A 270 -13.38 -4.65 15.38
N SER A 271 -14.29 -4.51 16.35
CA SER A 271 -14.29 -3.34 17.23
C SER A 271 -12.98 -3.20 18.01
N TYR A 272 -12.38 -4.30 18.42
CA TYR A 272 -11.07 -4.27 19.07
C TYR A 272 -9.93 -3.89 18.10
N GLU A 273 -9.98 -4.36 16.85
CA GLU A 273 -9.02 -3.90 15.82
C GLU A 273 -9.11 -2.39 15.64
N MET A 274 -10.31 -1.85 15.48
CA MET A 274 -10.54 -0.42 15.25
C MET A 274 -10.11 0.45 16.46
N GLU A 275 -10.08 -0.10 17.66
CA GLU A 275 -9.59 0.56 18.86
C GLU A 275 -8.11 0.28 19.15
N GLY A 276 -7.38 -0.33 18.23
CA GLY A 276 -5.94 -0.58 18.38
C GLY A 276 -5.57 -1.75 19.30
N ALA A 277 -6.51 -2.65 19.59
CA ALA A 277 -6.31 -3.83 20.41
C ALA A 277 -6.51 -5.16 19.64
N PRO A 278 -5.78 -5.40 18.53
CA PRO A 278 -6.01 -6.54 17.64
C PRO A 278 -5.82 -7.89 18.33
N ASP A 279 -4.95 -7.99 19.33
CA ASP A 279 -4.75 -9.23 20.10
C ASP A 279 -6.06 -9.69 20.78
N LYS A 280 -6.83 -8.74 21.36
CA LYS A 280 -8.15 -9.03 21.91
C LYS A 280 -9.13 -9.42 20.81
N GLY A 281 -8.98 -8.85 19.63
CA GLY A 281 -9.75 -9.22 18.44
C GLY A 281 -9.50 -10.69 18.06
N LEU A 282 -8.24 -11.13 18.02
CA LEU A 282 -7.88 -12.51 17.71
C LEU A 282 -8.45 -13.51 18.74
N GLU A 283 -8.52 -13.15 20.03
CA GLU A 283 -9.18 -13.99 21.03
C GLU A 283 -10.68 -14.21 20.72
N TRP A 284 -11.34 -13.17 20.22
CA TRP A 284 -12.75 -13.26 19.83
C TRP A 284 -12.96 -14.05 18.54
N LEU A 285 -12.07 -13.94 17.56
CA LEU A 285 -12.11 -14.78 16.36
C LEU A 285 -11.88 -16.25 16.70
N LYS A 286 -10.98 -16.55 17.62
CA LYS A 286 -10.79 -17.92 18.12
C LYS A 286 -12.05 -18.48 18.80
N LYS A 287 -12.80 -17.65 19.54
CA LYS A 287 -14.12 -18.07 20.08
C LYS A 287 -15.11 -18.34 18.95
N ALA A 288 -15.10 -17.53 17.88
CA ALA A 288 -15.96 -17.70 16.70
C ALA A 288 -15.62 -19.01 15.95
N GLU A 289 -14.35 -19.33 15.76
CA GLU A 289 -13.88 -20.55 15.09
C GLU A 289 -14.27 -21.84 15.82
N ASN A 290 -14.34 -21.80 17.15
CA ASN A 290 -14.75 -22.94 17.97
C ASN A 290 -16.26 -23.22 17.95
N LEU A 291 -17.04 -22.40 17.21
CA LEU A 291 -18.47 -22.63 17.03
C LEU A 291 -18.71 -23.56 15.84
N ASN A 292 -19.73 -24.42 15.95
CA ASN A 292 -20.13 -25.28 14.84
C ASN A 292 -20.93 -24.46 13.80
N ILE A 293 -20.23 -23.93 12.81
CA ILE A 293 -20.80 -23.11 11.72
C ILE A 293 -20.90 -23.96 10.46
N THR A 294 -22.10 -24.00 9.89
CA THR A 294 -22.40 -24.76 8.67
C THR A 294 -22.53 -23.89 7.41
N ASP A 295 -22.67 -22.57 7.59
CA ASP A 295 -22.77 -21.63 6.48
C ASP A 295 -21.39 -21.38 5.87
N VAL A 296 -21.21 -21.78 4.62
CA VAL A 296 -19.91 -21.70 3.90
C VAL A 296 -19.44 -20.26 3.75
N LYS A 297 -20.34 -19.32 3.44
CA LYS A 297 -19.97 -17.91 3.26
C LYS A 297 -19.50 -17.27 4.56
N ASP A 298 -20.21 -17.54 5.65
CA ASP A 298 -19.82 -17.05 6.98
C ASP A 298 -18.45 -17.60 7.39
N LEU A 299 -18.14 -18.87 7.06
CA LEU A 299 -16.83 -19.49 7.31
C LEU A 299 -15.71 -18.88 6.46
N GLU A 300 -15.98 -18.60 5.21
CA GLU A 300 -14.99 -17.95 4.32
C GLU A 300 -14.64 -16.55 4.82
N ILE A 301 -15.64 -15.75 5.21
CA ILE A 301 -15.45 -14.42 5.76
C ILE A 301 -14.66 -14.49 7.08
N LEU A 302 -14.99 -15.45 7.97
CA LEU A 302 -14.28 -15.65 9.22
C LEU A 302 -12.80 -15.99 8.98
N LYS A 303 -12.50 -16.94 8.11
CA LYS A 303 -11.13 -17.34 7.78
C LYS A 303 -10.34 -16.20 7.14
N TRP A 304 -10.96 -15.46 6.21
CA TRP A 304 -10.34 -14.30 5.59
C TRP A 304 -9.96 -13.28 6.68
N TYR A 305 -10.91 -12.91 7.54
CA TYR A 305 -10.64 -11.90 8.55
C TYR A 305 -9.64 -12.35 9.63
N THR A 306 -9.67 -13.63 10.03
CA THR A 306 -8.65 -14.16 10.95
C THR A 306 -7.25 -14.00 10.38
N LYS A 307 -7.07 -14.28 9.08
CA LYS A 307 -5.78 -14.09 8.39
C LYS A 307 -5.38 -12.61 8.36
N GLU A 308 -6.30 -11.73 7.98
CA GLU A 308 -6.06 -10.28 7.91
C GLU A 308 -5.66 -9.71 9.29
N LEU A 309 -6.40 -10.07 10.35
CA LEU A 309 -6.13 -9.56 11.69
C LEU A 309 -4.82 -10.12 12.27
N THR A 310 -4.47 -11.36 11.96
CA THR A 310 -3.17 -11.94 12.34
C THR A 310 -2.04 -11.16 11.70
N GLN A 311 -2.12 -10.93 10.38
CA GLN A 311 -1.14 -10.12 9.67
C GLN A 311 -1.06 -8.71 10.23
N ARG A 312 -2.21 -8.09 10.52
CA ARG A 312 -2.26 -6.73 11.09
C ARG A 312 -1.58 -6.65 12.45
N THR A 313 -1.72 -7.67 13.29
CA THR A 313 -1.04 -7.73 14.59
C THR A 313 0.49 -7.74 14.42
N GLU A 314 1.00 -8.52 13.47
CA GLU A 314 2.43 -8.55 13.15
C GLU A 314 2.93 -7.19 12.62
N GLU A 315 2.15 -6.55 11.75
CA GLU A 315 2.42 -5.21 11.20
C GLU A 315 2.49 -4.15 12.31
N LEU A 316 1.55 -4.16 13.24
CA LEU A 316 1.53 -3.23 14.37
C LEU A 316 2.70 -3.43 15.32
N ASN A 317 3.11 -4.67 15.58
CA ASN A 317 4.31 -4.96 16.36
C ASN A 317 5.57 -4.38 15.69
N LYS A 318 5.68 -4.52 14.37
CA LYS A 318 6.78 -3.96 13.59
C LYS A 318 6.76 -2.42 13.59
N LEU A 319 5.58 -1.84 13.41
CA LEU A 319 5.37 -0.39 13.51
C LEU A 319 5.77 0.14 14.89
N GLY A 320 5.42 -0.57 15.97
CA GLY A 320 5.80 -0.19 17.33
C GLY A 320 7.30 0.03 17.46
N VAL A 321 8.11 -0.85 16.87
CA VAL A 321 9.58 -0.69 16.81
C VAL A 321 10.00 0.49 15.95
N GLN A 322 9.42 0.65 14.76
CA GLN A 322 9.79 1.70 13.81
C GLN A 322 9.43 3.10 14.30
N MET A 323 8.36 3.22 15.09
CA MET A 323 7.85 4.49 15.61
C MET A 323 8.48 4.91 16.95
N LEU A 324 9.35 4.09 17.56
CA LEU A 324 10.07 4.45 18.81
C LEU A 324 10.85 5.77 18.69
N ARG A 325 11.33 6.09 17.49
CA ARG A 325 12.05 7.35 17.22
C ARG A 325 11.25 8.62 17.52
N PHE A 326 9.91 8.54 17.49
CA PHE A 326 9.00 9.65 17.74
C PHE A 326 8.62 9.75 19.23
N ASN A 327 8.76 8.67 20.00
CA ASN A 327 8.32 8.62 21.41
C ASN A 327 9.30 9.26 22.40
N LYS A 328 10.47 9.76 21.95
CA LYS A 328 11.48 10.38 22.82
C LYS A 328 11.29 11.88 23.03
N ASN A 329 10.27 12.49 22.43
CA ASN A 329 10.02 13.94 22.48
C ASN A 329 8.77 14.31 23.29
N PHE A 330 8.30 13.41 24.18
CA PHE A 330 7.21 13.68 25.13
C PHE A 330 7.66 13.42 26.57
#